data_a834b163f76320a37ff78713792d2003
#
_entry.id   a834b163f76320a37ff78713792d2003
#
_cell.length_a   1.000
_cell.length_b   1.000
_cell.length_c   1.000
_cell.angle_alpha   90.00
_cell.angle_beta   90.00
_cell.angle_gamma   90.00
#
_symmetry.space_group_name_H-M   'P 1'
#
loop_
_entity.id
_entity.type
_entity.pdbx_description
1 polymer ?
#
loop_
_entity_poly.entity_id
_entity_poly.type
_entity_poly.pdbx_seq_one_letter_code
_entity_poly.pdbx_strand_id
1 'polypeptide(L)'
;MAFIGAKRGIIAFVAGFVATLVFHQAVLWLLHHFGYVPRAPWPMQPVPPFGIPAVISLAFWGGVWGVIMMPMIAGRRGAPFWFAAILFGAIFPTLVAWFIVAPIKHTPVAGGWNPKTMMIGPLVNGAWGLGTALIYRVFVPR
;
A
#
# COMPACT_ATOMS: atom_id res chain seq x y z
N MET A 1 14.66 -5.19 -14.30
CA MET A 1 13.53 -5.86 -13.60
C MET A 1 13.75 -7.38 -13.71
N ALA A 2 13.89 -8.07 -12.59
CA ALA A 2 14.07 -9.50 -12.57
C ALA A 2 12.73 -10.19 -12.32
N PHE A 3 12.39 -11.21 -13.12
CA PHE A 3 11.25 -12.05 -12.83
C PHE A 3 11.49 -12.81 -11.52
N ILE A 4 10.58 -12.68 -10.57
CA ILE A 4 10.57 -13.48 -9.36
C ILE A 4 9.80 -14.78 -9.64
N GLY A 5 10.38 -15.94 -9.24
CA GLY A 5 9.68 -17.22 -9.39
C GLY A 5 8.34 -17.24 -8.62
N ALA A 6 7.46 -18.20 -8.97
CA ALA A 6 6.10 -18.29 -8.41
C ALA A 6 6.06 -18.23 -6.88
N LYS A 7 6.96 -18.95 -6.18
CA LYS A 7 7.06 -18.93 -4.72
C LYS A 7 7.29 -17.51 -4.17
N ARG A 8 8.23 -16.78 -4.76
CA ARG A 8 8.53 -15.40 -4.34
C ARG A 8 7.40 -14.44 -4.68
N GLY A 9 6.70 -14.68 -5.78
CA GLY A 9 5.49 -13.94 -6.15
C GLY A 9 4.38 -14.09 -5.11
N ILE A 10 4.13 -15.31 -4.64
CA ILE A 10 3.17 -15.59 -3.57
C ILE A 10 3.58 -14.88 -2.27
N ILE A 11 4.86 -14.96 -1.90
CA ILE A 11 5.37 -14.27 -0.71
C ILE A 11 5.20 -12.75 -0.85
N ALA A 12 5.47 -12.19 -2.04
CA ALA A 12 5.28 -10.77 -2.31
C ALA A 12 3.82 -10.35 -2.18
N PHE A 13 2.89 -11.17 -2.68
CA PHE A 13 1.45 -10.93 -2.53
C PHE A 13 1.03 -10.95 -1.06
N VAL A 14 1.40 -12.00 -0.32
CA VAL A 14 1.08 -12.12 1.11
C VAL A 14 1.70 -10.98 1.90
N ALA A 15 2.93 -10.61 1.60
CA ALA A 15 3.59 -9.47 2.26
C ALA A 15 2.84 -8.16 2.04
N GLY A 16 2.44 -7.86 0.80
CA GLY A 16 1.66 -6.66 0.49
C GLY A 16 0.25 -6.68 1.09
N PHE A 17 -0.40 -7.83 1.10
CA PHE A 17 -1.70 -8.03 1.75
C PHE A 17 -1.62 -7.75 3.26
N VAL A 18 -0.70 -8.39 3.96
CA VAL A 18 -0.51 -8.21 5.41
C VAL A 18 -0.04 -6.80 5.74
N ALA A 19 0.87 -6.24 4.94
CA ALA A 19 1.34 -4.86 5.14
C ALA A 19 0.20 -3.84 5.03
N THR A 20 -0.80 -4.08 4.19
CA THR A 20 -2.00 -3.25 4.14
C THR A 20 -2.76 -3.30 5.45
N LEU A 21 -3.02 -4.49 5.99
CA LEU A 21 -3.77 -4.67 7.22
C LEU A 21 -3.05 -4.13 8.46
N VAL A 22 -1.72 -4.15 8.48
CA VAL A 22 -0.91 -3.77 9.64
C VAL A 22 -0.31 -2.37 9.46
N PHE A 23 0.57 -2.17 8.48
CA PHE A 23 1.33 -0.92 8.35
C PHE A 23 0.51 0.23 7.78
N HIS A 24 -0.19 0.01 6.69
CA HIS A 24 -1.06 1.01 6.07
C HIS A 24 -2.16 1.46 7.04
N GLN A 25 -2.88 0.52 7.61
CA GLN A 25 -3.99 0.82 8.50
C GLN A 25 -3.53 1.36 9.86
N ALA A 26 -2.35 0.97 10.36
CA ALA A 26 -1.81 1.53 11.59
C ALA A 26 -1.47 3.02 11.44
N VAL A 27 -0.89 3.43 10.31
CA VAL A 27 -0.64 4.85 10.02
C VAL A 27 -1.95 5.61 9.83
N LEU A 28 -2.92 5.01 9.15
CA LEU A 28 -4.27 5.60 9.03
C LEU A 28 -4.93 5.76 10.41
N TRP A 29 -4.75 4.79 11.31
CA TRP A 29 -5.23 4.87 12.69
C TRP A 29 -4.59 6.06 13.43
N LEU A 30 -3.27 6.25 13.30
CA LEU A 30 -2.58 7.40 13.91
C LEU A 30 -3.14 8.71 13.38
N LEU A 31 -3.30 8.84 12.07
CA LEU A 31 -3.86 10.03 11.44
C LEU A 31 -5.30 10.29 11.88
N HIS A 32 -6.09 9.25 12.02
CA HIS A 32 -7.47 9.34 12.51
C HIS A 32 -7.52 9.73 14.00
N HIS A 33 -6.69 9.08 14.82
CA HIS A 33 -6.61 9.33 16.26
C HIS A 33 -6.23 10.79 16.57
N PHE A 34 -5.32 11.37 15.79
CA PHE A 34 -4.92 12.78 15.95
C PHE A 34 -5.80 13.78 15.18
N GLY A 35 -6.90 13.33 14.62
CA GLY A 35 -7.89 14.19 13.97
C GLY A 35 -7.52 14.68 12.56
N TYR A 36 -6.48 14.11 11.93
CA TYR A 36 -6.09 14.48 10.57
C TYR A 36 -6.99 13.87 9.49
N VAL A 37 -7.60 12.72 9.77
CA VAL A 37 -8.44 11.98 8.83
C VAL A 37 -9.77 11.63 9.50
N PRO A 38 -10.92 11.97 8.89
CA PRO A 38 -12.23 11.66 9.48
C PRO A 38 -12.59 10.18 9.41
N ARG A 39 -12.12 9.48 8.38
CA ARG A 39 -12.44 8.05 8.20
C ARG A 39 -11.69 7.17 9.20
N ALA A 40 -12.41 6.20 9.75
CA ALA A 40 -11.83 5.20 10.64
C ALA A 40 -10.98 4.19 9.84
N PRO A 41 -9.89 3.66 10.45
CA PRO A 41 -9.14 2.54 9.87
C PRO A 41 -9.96 1.24 9.92
N TRP A 42 -9.47 0.21 9.19
CA TRP A 42 -10.08 -1.11 9.08
C TRP A 42 -11.57 -1.06 8.73
N PRO A 43 -11.94 -0.39 7.61
CA PRO A 43 -13.33 -0.29 7.21
C PRO A 43 -13.89 -1.65 6.81
N MET A 44 -15.05 -1.99 7.36
CA MET A 44 -15.68 -3.32 7.18
C MET A 44 -16.92 -3.27 6.30
N GLN A 45 -17.35 -2.11 5.79
CA GLN A 45 -18.47 -2.03 4.89
C GLN A 45 -18.25 -2.87 3.63
N PRO A 46 -19.27 -3.55 3.13
CA PRO A 46 -19.16 -4.33 1.90
C PRO A 46 -18.93 -3.42 0.69
N VAL A 47 -18.09 -3.88 -0.24
CA VAL A 47 -17.82 -3.16 -1.50
C VAL A 47 -18.18 -4.00 -2.70
N PRO A 48 -18.66 -3.38 -3.82
CA PRO A 48 -18.93 -4.10 -5.05
C PRO A 48 -17.65 -4.69 -5.65
N PRO A 49 -17.73 -5.73 -6.50
CA PRO A 49 -18.97 -6.40 -6.92
C PRO A 49 -19.41 -7.54 -5.98
N PHE A 50 -18.54 -8.02 -5.08
CA PHE A 50 -18.78 -9.27 -4.32
C PHE A 50 -19.23 -9.04 -2.88
N GLY A 51 -19.34 -7.80 -2.42
CA GLY A 51 -19.74 -7.50 -1.04
C GLY A 51 -18.68 -7.86 0.01
N ILE A 52 -17.42 -7.98 -0.37
CA ILE A 52 -16.32 -8.23 0.58
C ILE A 52 -16.05 -6.97 1.43
N PRO A 53 -15.54 -7.12 2.66
CA PRO A 53 -15.16 -5.97 3.48
C PRO A 53 -14.16 -5.04 2.77
N ALA A 54 -14.35 -3.74 2.88
CA ALA A 54 -13.52 -2.76 2.19
C ALA A 54 -12.02 -2.90 2.51
N VAL A 55 -11.67 -3.20 3.77
CA VAL A 55 -10.27 -3.40 4.16
C VAL A 55 -9.65 -4.63 3.51
N ILE A 56 -10.42 -5.69 3.29
CA ILE A 56 -9.96 -6.90 2.61
C ILE A 56 -9.75 -6.63 1.11
N SER A 57 -10.67 -5.88 0.49
CA SER A 57 -10.48 -5.40 -0.89
C SER A 57 -9.20 -4.58 -1.04
N LEU A 58 -8.98 -3.65 -0.11
CA LEU A 58 -7.76 -2.85 -0.07
C LEU A 58 -6.50 -3.71 0.09
N ALA A 59 -6.55 -4.71 0.99
CA ALA A 59 -5.44 -5.63 1.22
C ALA A 59 -5.13 -6.50 -0.01
N PHE A 60 -6.15 -6.93 -0.76
CA PHE A 60 -5.98 -7.63 -2.03
C PHE A 60 -5.15 -6.78 -3.01
N TRP A 61 -5.50 -5.53 -3.19
CA TRP A 61 -4.76 -4.62 -4.07
C TRP A 61 -3.36 -4.33 -3.53
N GLY A 62 -3.19 -4.27 -2.21
CA GLY A 62 -1.88 -4.23 -1.58
C GLY A 62 -1.02 -5.45 -1.94
N GLY A 63 -1.62 -6.63 -1.98
CA GLY A 63 -0.96 -7.84 -2.47
C GLY A 63 -0.53 -7.74 -3.93
N VAL A 64 -1.41 -7.25 -4.81
CA VAL A 64 -1.11 -7.00 -6.24
C VAL A 64 0.08 -6.03 -6.37
N TRP A 65 0.04 -4.91 -5.66
CA TRP A 65 1.14 -3.95 -5.64
C TRP A 65 2.45 -4.55 -5.11
N GLY A 66 2.38 -5.45 -4.13
CA GLY A 66 3.55 -6.19 -3.63
C GLY A 66 4.22 -7.02 -4.72
N VAL A 67 3.41 -7.72 -5.53
CA VAL A 67 3.92 -8.49 -6.68
C VAL A 67 4.56 -7.59 -7.73
N ILE A 68 4.05 -6.38 -7.93
CA ILE A 68 4.63 -5.40 -8.86
C ILE A 68 5.94 -4.82 -8.29
N MET A 69 5.95 -4.43 -7.01
CA MET A 69 7.07 -3.76 -6.38
C MET A 69 8.31 -4.65 -6.24
N MET A 70 8.13 -5.89 -5.76
CA MET A 70 9.26 -6.72 -5.37
C MET A 70 10.25 -7.03 -6.50
N PRO A 71 9.83 -7.35 -7.74
CA PRO A 71 10.78 -7.52 -8.85
C PRO A 71 11.63 -6.28 -9.14
N MET A 72 11.08 -5.10 -8.87
CA MET A 72 11.74 -3.82 -9.15
C MET A 72 12.79 -3.46 -8.10
N ILE A 73 12.59 -3.89 -6.85
CA ILE A 73 13.47 -3.48 -5.75
C ILE A 73 14.32 -4.60 -5.16
N ALA A 74 13.94 -5.87 -5.34
CA ALA A 74 14.57 -7.02 -4.68
C ALA A 74 16.06 -7.18 -5.00
N GLY A 75 16.53 -6.63 -6.11
CA GLY A 75 17.95 -6.60 -6.48
C GLY A 75 18.82 -5.70 -5.60
N ARG A 76 18.24 -4.75 -4.91
CA ARG A 76 18.94 -3.78 -4.06
C ARG A 76 19.28 -4.38 -2.70
N ARG A 77 20.33 -3.85 -2.06
CA ARG A 77 20.79 -4.27 -0.72
C ARG A 77 20.94 -3.06 0.19
N GLY A 78 20.89 -3.29 1.50
CA GLY A 78 21.07 -2.24 2.50
C GLY A 78 20.06 -1.10 2.39
N ALA A 79 20.48 0.11 2.71
CA ALA A 79 19.64 1.30 2.70
C ALA A 79 18.90 1.53 1.36
N PRO A 80 19.51 1.37 0.17
CA PRO A 80 18.81 1.52 -1.11
C PRO A 80 17.58 0.63 -1.28
N PHE A 81 17.57 -0.56 -0.69
CA PHE A 81 16.40 -1.44 -0.73
C PHE A 81 15.21 -0.84 0.06
N TRP A 82 15.48 -0.38 1.27
CA TRP A 82 14.46 0.19 2.16
C TRP A 82 13.90 1.50 1.62
N PHE A 83 14.78 2.39 1.16
CA PHE A 83 14.35 3.64 0.54
C PHE A 83 13.54 3.41 -0.74
N ALA A 84 13.94 2.46 -1.57
CA ALA A 84 13.19 2.12 -2.78
C ALA A 84 11.79 1.60 -2.45
N ALA A 85 11.63 0.79 -1.39
CA ALA A 85 10.34 0.29 -0.94
C ALA A 85 9.42 1.43 -0.47
N ILE A 86 9.94 2.33 0.36
CA ILE A 86 9.18 3.48 0.87
C ILE A 86 8.77 4.40 -0.29
N LEU A 87 9.71 4.76 -1.17
CA LEU A 87 9.44 5.65 -2.30
C LEU A 87 8.48 5.03 -3.30
N PHE A 88 8.62 3.75 -3.61
CA PHE A 88 7.69 3.05 -4.49
C PHE A 88 6.26 3.13 -3.92
N GLY A 89 6.09 2.77 -2.66
CA GLY A 89 4.79 2.81 -2.00
C GLY A 89 4.21 4.21 -1.94
N ALA A 90 5.01 5.20 -1.55
CA ALA A 90 4.57 6.59 -1.44
C ALA A 90 4.13 7.18 -2.79
N ILE A 91 4.73 6.75 -3.90
CA ILE A 91 4.52 7.35 -5.22
C ILE A 91 3.50 6.57 -6.04
N PHE A 92 3.77 5.31 -6.38
CA PHE A 92 3.00 4.60 -7.40
C PHE A 92 1.55 4.27 -6.99
N PRO A 93 1.29 3.59 -5.86
CA PRO A 93 -0.08 3.39 -5.43
C PRO A 93 -0.84 4.70 -5.17
N THR A 94 -0.15 5.72 -4.69
CA THR A 94 -0.74 7.04 -4.44
C THR A 94 -1.18 7.72 -5.73
N LEU A 95 -0.34 7.71 -6.77
CA LEU A 95 -0.69 8.30 -8.08
C LEU A 95 -1.87 7.56 -8.72
N VAL A 96 -1.91 6.23 -8.61
CA VAL A 96 -3.05 5.44 -9.10
C VAL A 96 -4.32 5.76 -8.30
N ALA A 97 -4.23 5.87 -6.98
CA ALA A 97 -5.36 6.26 -6.15
C ALA A 97 -5.88 7.65 -6.51
N TRP A 98 -5.00 8.61 -6.76
CA TRP A 98 -5.38 9.99 -7.06
C TRP A 98 -6.00 10.18 -8.45
N PHE A 99 -5.42 9.55 -9.47
CA PHE A 99 -5.72 9.85 -10.86
C PHE A 99 -6.52 8.77 -11.59
N ILE A 100 -6.60 7.57 -11.03
CA ILE A 100 -7.36 6.45 -11.60
C ILE A 100 -8.52 6.06 -10.69
N VAL A 101 -8.27 5.75 -9.43
CA VAL A 101 -9.30 5.26 -8.51
C VAL A 101 -10.28 6.36 -8.12
N ALA A 102 -9.78 7.55 -7.78
CA ALA A 102 -10.64 8.67 -7.37
C ALA A 102 -11.67 9.05 -8.44
N PRO A 103 -11.31 9.23 -9.74
CA PRO A 103 -12.28 9.46 -10.78
C PRO A 103 -13.32 8.34 -10.93
N ILE A 104 -12.90 7.08 -10.85
CA ILE A 104 -13.81 5.92 -10.94
C ILE A 104 -14.82 5.94 -9.80
N LYS A 105 -14.40 6.33 -8.60
CA LYS A 105 -15.26 6.43 -7.40
C LYS A 105 -16.00 7.76 -7.29
N HIS A 106 -15.87 8.65 -8.27
CA HIS A 106 -16.45 9.99 -8.24
C HIS A 106 -16.05 10.80 -7.00
N THR A 107 -14.80 10.62 -6.56
CA THR A 107 -14.20 11.39 -5.45
C THR A 107 -13.19 12.40 -6.01
N PRO A 108 -12.85 13.46 -5.24
CA PRO A 108 -11.91 14.48 -5.73
C PRO A 108 -10.54 13.91 -6.08
N VAL A 109 -10.04 14.28 -7.25
CA VAL A 109 -8.68 13.94 -7.72
C VAL A 109 -7.64 14.55 -6.79
N ALA A 110 -6.58 13.79 -6.50
CA ALA A 110 -5.45 14.25 -5.69
C ALA A 110 -5.87 14.88 -4.34
N GLY A 111 -6.86 14.27 -3.68
CA GLY A 111 -7.38 14.80 -2.42
C GLY A 111 -7.99 16.20 -2.53
N GLY A 112 -8.51 16.57 -3.72
CA GLY A 112 -9.04 17.91 -4.00
C GLY A 112 -7.95 18.97 -4.05
N TRP A 113 -6.69 18.57 -4.29
CA TRP A 113 -5.50 19.45 -4.31
C TRP A 113 -5.26 20.18 -2.98
N ASN A 114 -5.83 19.67 -1.90
CA ASN A 114 -5.57 20.19 -0.55
C ASN A 114 -4.30 19.52 0.00
N PRO A 115 -3.24 20.30 0.35
CA PRO A 115 -1.98 19.72 0.82
C PRO A 115 -2.11 18.78 2.00
N LYS A 116 -2.99 19.07 2.95
CA LYS A 116 -3.25 18.21 4.11
C LYS A 116 -3.80 16.84 3.69
N THR A 117 -4.76 16.82 2.77
CA THR A 117 -5.34 15.58 2.25
C THR A 117 -4.38 14.84 1.34
N MET A 118 -3.59 15.57 0.54
CA MET A 118 -2.58 14.99 -0.33
C MET A 118 -1.46 14.25 0.41
N MET A 119 -1.16 14.62 1.66
CA MET A 119 -0.14 13.94 2.48
C MET A 119 -0.56 12.53 2.92
N ILE A 120 -1.85 12.25 3.01
CA ILE A 120 -2.37 10.99 3.54
C ILE A 120 -1.88 9.81 2.70
N GLY A 121 -2.07 9.86 1.39
CA GLY A 121 -1.67 8.78 0.47
C GLY A 121 -0.19 8.40 0.59
N PRO A 122 0.75 9.35 0.43
CA PRO A 122 2.18 9.07 0.56
C PRO A 122 2.57 8.49 1.92
N LEU A 123 1.98 8.95 3.01
CA LEU A 123 2.27 8.44 4.35
C LEU A 123 1.81 7.00 4.55
N VAL A 124 0.54 6.70 4.25
CA VAL A 124 0.01 5.35 4.44
C VAL A 124 0.60 4.35 3.44
N ASN A 125 0.80 4.75 2.20
CA ASN A 125 1.37 3.90 1.16
C ASN A 125 2.89 3.74 1.29
N GLY A 126 3.61 4.75 1.78
CA GLY A 126 5.03 4.64 2.12
C GLY A 126 5.24 3.64 3.27
N ALA A 127 4.41 3.71 4.31
CA ALA A 127 4.42 2.74 5.40
C ALA A 127 4.08 1.32 4.90
N TRP A 128 3.12 1.19 3.99
CA TRP A 128 2.82 -0.07 3.32
C TRP A 128 4.04 -0.63 2.57
N GLY A 129 4.74 0.21 1.80
CA GLY A 129 5.93 -0.20 1.07
C GLY A 129 7.03 -0.73 1.99
N LEU A 130 7.30 -0.02 3.09
CA LEU A 130 8.23 -0.46 4.13
C LEU A 130 7.80 -1.79 4.75
N GLY A 131 6.53 -1.92 5.13
CA GLY A 131 5.99 -3.14 5.73
C GLY A 131 6.05 -4.33 4.78
N THR A 132 5.72 -4.13 3.50
CA THR A 132 5.81 -5.16 2.46
C THR A 132 7.26 -5.65 2.31
N ALA A 133 8.22 -4.73 2.23
CA ALA A 133 9.64 -5.06 2.14
C ALA A 133 10.13 -5.82 3.37
N LEU A 134 9.71 -5.41 4.57
CA LEU A 134 10.08 -6.06 5.82
C LEU A 134 9.56 -7.50 5.87
N ILE A 135 8.28 -7.70 5.64
CA ILE A 135 7.67 -9.04 5.66
C ILE A 135 8.30 -9.92 4.58
N TYR A 136 8.49 -9.39 3.37
CA TYR A 136 9.12 -10.14 2.29
C TYR A 136 10.52 -10.62 2.68
N ARG A 137 11.35 -9.78 3.32
CA ARG A 137 12.71 -10.13 3.74
C ARG A 137 12.77 -11.16 4.85
N VAL A 138 11.76 -11.27 5.67
CA VAL A 138 11.66 -12.34 6.69
C VAL A 138 11.62 -13.72 6.02
N PHE A 139 10.91 -13.83 4.90
CA PHE A 139 10.76 -15.12 4.19
C PHE A 139 11.74 -15.32 3.03
N VAL A 140 12.35 -14.24 2.56
CA VAL A 140 13.33 -14.25 1.46
C VAL A 140 14.56 -13.44 1.91
N PRO A 141 15.34 -13.97 2.87
CA PRO A 141 16.56 -13.30 3.32
C PRO A 141 17.60 -13.26 2.21
N ARG A 142 18.51 -12.30 2.31
CA ARG A 142 19.68 -12.16 1.44
C ARG A 142 20.96 -12.18 2.22
#